data_b96889afb4520cea081ad7a355658fd4
#
_entry.id   b96889afb4520cea081ad7a355658fd4
#
_cell.length_a   1.000
_cell.length_b   1.000
_cell.length_c   1.000
_cell.angle_alpha   90.00
_cell.angle_beta   90.00
_cell.angle_gamma   90.00
#
_symmetry.space_group_name_H-M   'P 1'
#
loop_
_entity.id
_entity.type
_entity.pdbx_description
1 polymer ?
#
loop_
_entity_poly.entity_id
_entity_poly.type
_entity_poly.pdbx_seq_one_letter_code
_entity_poly.pdbx_strand_id
1 'polypeptide(L)'
;MKTQVCITVDTEFDIAGAFADPARCRPVAQQSVLCEIDGRSHGLGFMLETLAAHGIAATFFVEALNSLYFGDEPMRVIAHRLLQAGHDVQLHLHPCWTYFRDPAWRDRLASMPPNDSVAGRSEEEVQALIAAGLAAFARWEVPRPVALRTGGLHVDLTVYAAMHRQGLPVASNVGFARKPPPPSSI
;
A
#
# COMPACT_ATOMS: atom_id res chain seq x y z
N MET A 1 -18.80 26.81 -11.11
CA MET A 1 -17.78 26.11 -10.32
C MET A 1 -17.28 24.93 -11.16
N LYS A 2 -15.96 24.74 -11.35
CA LYS A 2 -15.45 23.55 -12.07
C LYS A 2 -15.24 22.44 -11.07
N THR A 3 -15.72 21.22 -11.36
CA THR A 3 -15.46 20.03 -10.57
C THR A 3 -13.99 19.64 -10.73
N GLN A 4 -13.30 19.42 -9.59
CA GLN A 4 -11.97 18.86 -9.58
C GLN A 4 -12.08 17.35 -9.34
N VAL A 5 -11.33 16.56 -10.12
CA VAL A 5 -11.26 15.10 -10.00
C VAL A 5 -9.79 14.73 -9.73
N CYS A 6 -9.56 14.02 -8.64
CA CYS A 6 -8.25 13.48 -8.31
C CYS A 6 -8.24 11.98 -8.61
N ILE A 7 -7.26 11.51 -9.36
CA ILE A 7 -7.02 10.09 -9.58
C ILE A 7 -6.03 9.63 -8.52
N THR A 8 -6.41 8.60 -7.77
CA THR A 8 -5.54 7.99 -6.76
C THR A 8 -5.46 6.49 -6.98
N VAL A 9 -4.28 5.91 -6.79
CA VAL A 9 -3.99 4.49 -7.05
C VAL A 9 -3.22 3.92 -5.87
N ASP A 10 -3.69 2.78 -5.34
CA ASP A 10 -2.90 2.01 -4.39
C ASP A 10 -1.90 1.16 -5.16
N THR A 11 -0.64 1.20 -4.72
CA THR A 11 0.47 0.50 -5.36
C THR A 11 1.14 -0.38 -4.33
N GLU A 12 0.91 -1.68 -4.44
CA GLU A 12 1.31 -2.66 -3.44
C GLU A 12 1.71 -3.98 -4.07
N PHE A 13 2.50 -4.75 -3.34
CA PHE A 13 2.86 -6.12 -3.72
C PHE A 13 1.81 -7.10 -3.21
N ASP A 14 1.72 -8.25 -3.86
CA ASP A 14 0.71 -9.26 -3.56
C ASP A 14 1.26 -10.27 -2.53
N ILE A 15 0.48 -10.55 -1.50
CA ILE A 15 0.72 -11.64 -0.57
C ILE A 15 0.57 -13.00 -1.27
N ALA A 16 -0.15 -13.05 -2.39
CA ALA A 16 -0.29 -14.20 -3.29
C ALA A 16 -0.72 -15.50 -2.57
N GLY A 17 -1.65 -15.36 -1.62
CA GLY A 17 -2.16 -16.51 -0.86
C GLY A 17 -1.19 -17.09 0.17
N ALA A 18 -0.06 -16.43 0.47
CA ALA A 18 0.97 -16.94 1.38
C ALA A 18 0.44 -17.28 2.79
N PHE A 19 -0.60 -16.61 3.26
CA PHE A 19 -1.23 -16.92 4.55
C PHE A 19 -2.24 -18.07 4.47
N ALA A 20 -2.84 -18.29 3.30
CA ALA A 20 -3.81 -19.37 3.10
C ALA A 20 -3.12 -20.73 2.82
N ASP A 21 -2.06 -20.72 2.03
CA ASP A 21 -1.25 -21.93 1.74
C ASP A 21 0.25 -21.59 1.85
N PRO A 22 0.79 -21.50 3.08
CA PRO A 22 2.18 -21.12 3.30
C PRO A 22 3.19 -22.14 2.78
N ALA A 23 2.76 -23.37 2.51
CA ALA A 23 3.63 -24.40 1.96
C ALA A 23 3.93 -24.16 0.47
N ARG A 24 2.94 -23.70 -0.29
CA ARG A 24 3.01 -23.54 -1.76
C ARG A 24 3.12 -22.10 -2.21
N CYS A 25 2.53 -21.16 -1.45
CA CYS A 25 2.44 -19.74 -1.83
C CYS A 25 3.52 -18.90 -1.16
N ARG A 26 3.92 -17.86 -1.88
CA ARG A 26 4.90 -16.85 -1.42
C ARG A 26 4.43 -15.48 -1.90
N PRO A 27 4.71 -14.41 -1.15
CA PRO A 27 4.50 -13.06 -1.65
C PRO A 27 5.21 -12.81 -2.97
N VAL A 28 4.58 -11.99 -3.83
CA VAL A 28 5.06 -11.62 -5.15
C VAL A 28 5.32 -10.12 -5.16
N ALA A 29 6.51 -9.73 -5.63
CA ALA A 29 6.95 -8.34 -5.67
C ALA A 29 6.50 -7.61 -6.95
N GLN A 30 7.44 -7.02 -7.67
CA GLN A 30 7.21 -6.17 -8.86
C GLN A 30 6.32 -6.81 -9.93
N GLN A 31 6.32 -8.13 -10.04
CA GLN A 31 5.51 -8.85 -11.03
C GLN A 31 4.00 -8.55 -10.86
N SER A 32 3.52 -8.40 -9.61
CA SER A 32 2.11 -8.07 -9.34
C SER A 32 1.74 -6.64 -9.76
N VAL A 33 2.71 -5.72 -9.75
CA VAL A 33 2.51 -4.32 -10.12
C VAL A 33 2.75 -4.11 -11.63
N LEU A 34 3.79 -4.72 -12.17
CA LEU A 34 4.17 -4.51 -13.57
C LEU A 34 3.34 -5.34 -14.54
N CYS A 35 2.93 -6.54 -14.16
CA CYS A 35 2.16 -7.48 -15.00
C CYS A 35 2.80 -7.60 -16.40
N GLU A 36 4.09 -7.94 -16.45
CA GLU A 36 4.84 -8.00 -17.72
C GLU A 36 4.47 -9.24 -18.53
N ILE A 37 4.13 -9.03 -19.81
CA ILE A 37 3.89 -10.05 -20.82
C ILE A 37 4.66 -9.64 -22.06
N ASP A 38 5.49 -10.53 -22.59
CA ASP A 38 6.30 -10.30 -23.79
C ASP A 38 7.13 -8.98 -23.73
N GLY A 39 7.69 -8.69 -22.56
CA GLY A 39 8.51 -7.49 -22.31
C GLY A 39 7.75 -6.17 -22.22
N ARG A 40 6.42 -6.22 -22.19
CA ARG A 40 5.56 -5.06 -22.01
C ARG A 40 4.80 -5.13 -20.68
N SER A 41 4.80 -4.05 -19.93
CA SER A 41 3.99 -3.93 -18.70
C SER A 41 2.53 -3.63 -19.03
N HIS A 42 1.65 -4.56 -18.67
CA HIS A 42 0.19 -4.42 -18.76
C HIS A 42 -0.43 -3.90 -17.44
N GLY A 43 0.36 -3.75 -16.38
CA GLY A 43 0.00 -3.13 -15.12
C GLY A 43 0.42 -1.65 -15.09
N LEU A 44 1.37 -1.32 -14.23
CA LEU A 44 1.83 0.05 -14.00
C LEU A 44 2.30 0.75 -15.28
N GLY A 45 3.01 0.05 -16.18
CA GLY A 45 3.49 0.65 -17.44
C GLY A 45 2.34 1.15 -18.31
N PHE A 46 1.32 0.32 -18.51
CA PHE A 46 0.11 0.71 -19.24
C PHE A 46 -0.60 1.91 -18.59
N MET A 47 -0.70 1.92 -17.27
CA MET A 47 -1.31 3.02 -16.52
C MET A 47 -0.55 4.33 -16.73
N LEU A 48 0.79 4.31 -16.61
CA LEU A 48 1.63 5.49 -16.82
C LEU A 48 1.54 6.02 -18.24
N GLU A 49 1.58 5.14 -19.25
CA GLU A 49 1.41 5.52 -20.66
C GLU A 49 0.04 6.20 -20.89
N THR A 50 -1.02 5.66 -20.29
CA THR A 50 -2.38 6.20 -20.42
C THR A 50 -2.49 7.58 -19.76
N LEU A 51 -2.00 7.73 -18.53
CA LEU A 51 -2.02 9.00 -17.82
C LEU A 51 -1.22 10.07 -18.57
N ALA A 52 -0.04 9.71 -19.08
CA ALA A 52 0.80 10.62 -19.88
C ALA A 52 0.12 11.05 -21.18
N ALA A 53 -0.53 10.12 -21.90
CA ALA A 53 -1.25 10.42 -23.14
C ALA A 53 -2.39 11.43 -22.95
N HIS A 54 -2.93 11.52 -21.73
CA HIS A 54 -4.01 12.47 -21.39
C HIS A 54 -3.53 13.68 -20.57
N GLY A 55 -2.21 13.80 -20.31
CA GLY A 55 -1.66 14.91 -19.52
C GLY A 55 -2.16 14.92 -18.06
N ILE A 56 -2.41 13.73 -17.49
CA ILE A 56 -2.98 13.58 -16.15
C ILE A 56 -1.87 13.21 -15.16
N ALA A 57 -1.73 14.01 -14.10
CA ALA A 57 -0.99 13.63 -12.91
C ALA A 57 -1.94 12.92 -11.92
N ALA A 58 -1.43 11.85 -11.29
CA ALA A 58 -2.15 11.08 -10.29
C ALA A 58 -1.35 11.03 -8.98
N THR A 59 -2.01 10.68 -7.88
CA THR A 59 -1.37 10.36 -6.60
C THR A 59 -1.34 8.85 -6.42
N PHE A 60 -0.15 8.30 -6.21
CA PHE A 60 0.06 6.90 -5.93
C PHE A 60 0.34 6.69 -4.44
N PHE A 61 -0.50 5.91 -3.78
CA PHE A 61 -0.30 5.49 -2.40
C PHE A 61 0.53 4.21 -2.40
N VAL A 62 1.81 4.35 -2.08
CA VAL A 62 2.80 3.28 -2.20
C VAL A 62 2.98 2.56 -0.87
N GLU A 63 2.77 1.26 -0.89
CA GLU A 63 2.88 0.41 0.28
C GLU A 63 4.35 0.28 0.69
N ALA A 64 4.67 0.65 1.94
CA ALA A 64 6.04 0.76 2.41
C ALA A 64 6.52 -0.42 3.25
N LEU A 65 5.61 -1.13 3.93
CA LEU A 65 5.96 -2.20 4.85
C LEU A 65 6.36 -3.51 4.14
N ASN A 66 6.06 -3.65 2.83
CA ASN A 66 6.52 -4.78 2.03
C ASN A 66 8.07 -4.89 2.02
N SER A 67 8.76 -3.77 2.27
CA SER A 67 10.22 -3.73 2.42
C SER A 67 10.72 -4.63 3.57
N LEU A 68 9.87 -4.96 4.52
CA LEU A 68 10.22 -5.88 5.62
C LEU A 68 10.44 -7.32 5.13
N TYR A 69 9.91 -7.67 3.97
CA TYR A 69 10.09 -8.98 3.35
C TYR A 69 11.00 -8.93 2.12
N PHE A 70 10.80 -7.98 1.23
CA PHE A 70 11.53 -7.89 -0.05
C PHE A 70 12.79 -7.03 0.00
N GLY A 71 13.03 -6.31 1.09
CA GLY A 71 14.01 -5.22 1.14
C GLY A 71 13.49 -3.96 0.43
N ASP A 72 14.31 -2.93 0.41
CA ASP A 72 13.91 -1.61 -0.08
C ASP A 72 13.83 -1.54 -1.63
N GLU A 73 14.74 -2.21 -2.33
CA GLU A 73 15.00 -2.02 -3.77
C GLU A 73 13.76 -2.21 -4.67
N PRO A 74 12.94 -3.28 -4.52
CA PRO A 74 11.86 -3.51 -5.47
C PRO A 74 10.81 -2.39 -5.49
N MET A 75 10.40 -1.87 -4.31
CA MET A 75 9.42 -0.80 -4.26
C MET A 75 10.05 0.58 -4.47
N ARG A 76 11.30 0.78 -4.06
CA ARG A 76 12.07 2.00 -4.33
C ARG A 76 12.11 2.32 -5.82
N VAL A 77 12.42 1.33 -6.66
CA VAL A 77 12.45 1.50 -8.13
C VAL A 77 11.08 1.94 -8.66
N ILE A 78 10.00 1.35 -8.16
CA ILE A 78 8.63 1.73 -8.54
C ILE A 78 8.33 3.17 -8.11
N ALA A 79 8.61 3.53 -6.86
CA ALA A 79 8.37 4.88 -6.35
C ALA A 79 9.14 5.95 -7.15
N HIS A 80 10.41 5.71 -7.47
CA HIS A 80 11.19 6.61 -8.32
C HIS A 80 10.62 6.71 -9.75
N ARG A 81 10.16 5.61 -10.34
CA ARG A 81 9.53 5.61 -11.66
C ARG A 81 8.26 6.48 -11.67
N LEU A 82 7.46 6.42 -10.62
CA LEU A 82 6.26 7.25 -10.44
C LEU A 82 6.61 8.74 -10.38
N LEU A 83 7.60 9.10 -9.56
CA LEU A 83 8.08 10.49 -9.43
C LEU A 83 8.66 11.01 -10.75
N GLN A 84 9.47 10.21 -11.45
CA GLN A 84 10.05 10.57 -12.75
C GLN A 84 8.99 10.78 -13.83
N ALA A 85 7.86 10.06 -13.72
CA ALA A 85 6.71 10.23 -14.60
C ALA A 85 5.82 11.45 -14.22
N GLY A 86 6.20 12.23 -13.20
CA GLY A 86 5.49 13.43 -12.77
C GLY A 86 4.28 13.19 -11.88
N HIS A 87 4.20 12.02 -11.25
CA HIS A 87 3.15 11.68 -10.31
C HIS A 87 3.55 11.97 -8.86
N ASP A 88 2.54 12.12 -8.00
CA ASP A 88 2.72 12.25 -6.57
C ASP A 88 2.76 10.87 -5.90
N VAL A 89 3.64 10.73 -4.88
CA VAL A 89 3.83 9.47 -4.15
C VAL A 89 3.56 9.70 -2.67
N GLN A 90 2.57 8.98 -2.14
CA GLN A 90 2.11 9.09 -0.76
C GLN A 90 2.14 7.73 -0.06
N LEU A 91 2.00 7.73 1.27
CA LEU A 91 2.16 6.53 2.09
C LEU A 91 0.92 5.63 2.06
N HIS A 92 1.13 4.34 1.76
CA HIS A 92 0.18 3.26 1.97
C HIS A 92 0.70 2.27 3.01
N LEU A 93 -0.19 1.69 3.82
CA LEU A 93 0.21 0.75 4.86
C LEU A 93 -0.71 -0.45 4.93
N HIS A 94 -0.11 -1.64 4.82
CA HIS A 94 -0.70 -2.94 5.13
C HIS A 94 0.05 -3.59 6.29
N PRO A 95 -0.50 -3.58 7.53
CA PRO A 95 0.16 -4.15 8.70
C PRO A 95 0.54 -5.63 8.57
N CYS A 96 -0.15 -6.38 7.71
CA CYS A 96 0.16 -7.78 7.47
C CYS A 96 1.61 -8.03 7.05
N TRP A 97 2.26 -7.07 6.40
CA TRP A 97 3.68 -7.18 6.04
C TRP A 97 4.62 -7.28 7.23
N THR A 98 4.22 -6.77 8.40
CA THR A 98 5.02 -6.92 9.63
C THR A 98 5.17 -8.38 10.05
N TYR A 99 4.24 -9.23 9.62
CA TYR A 99 4.25 -10.65 9.88
C TYR A 99 5.43 -11.35 9.23
N PHE A 100 5.79 -10.92 8.03
CA PHE A 100 6.89 -11.47 7.25
C PHE A 100 8.29 -11.06 7.72
N ARG A 101 8.39 -10.15 8.71
CA ARG A 101 9.68 -9.78 9.32
C ARG A 101 10.37 -10.99 9.98
N ASP A 102 9.58 -11.91 10.52
CA ASP A 102 10.09 -13.13 11.13
C ASP A 102 10.29 -14.20 10.03
N PRO A 103 11.51 -14.71 9.82
CA PRO A 103 11.74 -15.82 8.89
C PRO A 103 10.90 -17.06 9.15
N ALA A 104 10.54 -17.30 10.43
CA ALA A 104 9.69 -18.42 10.86
C ALA A 104 8.18 -18.08 10.84
N TRP A 105 7.76 -17.07 10.07
CA TRP A 105 6.38 -16.61 10.00
C TRP A 105 5.37 -17.73 9.73
N ARG A 106 5.77 -18.76 9.00
CA ARG A 106 4.91 -19.90 8.68
C ARG A 106 4.47 -20.68 9.90
N ASP A 107 5.39 -20.89 10.83
CA ASP A 107 5.15 -21.67 12.04
C ASP A 107 4.22 -20.93 13.02
N ARG A 108 4.11 -19.61 12.86
CA ARG A 108 3.28 -18.75 13.72
C ARG A 108 1.85 -18.61 13.24
N LEU A 109 1.54 -18.92 11.97
CA LEU A 109 0.21 -18.69 11.38
C LEU A 109 -0.94 -19.34 12.18
N ALA A 110 -0.73 -20.54 12.69
CA ALA A 110 -1.75 -21.25 13.46
C ALA A 110 -2.04 -20.62 14.83
N SER A 111 -1.03 -20.04 15.48
CA SER A 111 -1.14 -19.47 16.83
C SER A 111 -1.39 -17.96 16.84
N MET A 112 -1.00 -17.27 15.79
CA MET A 112 -1.10 -15.81 15.64
C MET A 112 -1.50 -15.47 14.20
N PRO A 113 -2.79 -15.47 13.87
CA PRO A 113 -3.24 -15.13 12.52
C PRO A 113 -2.89 -13.68 12.19
N PRO A 114 -2.48 -13.37 10.96
CA PRO A 114 -2.18 -12.02 10.53
C PRO A 114 -3.40 -11.10 10.64
N ASN A 115 -3.18 -9.89 11.14
CA ASN A 115 -4.18 -8.84 11.16
C ASN A 115 -3.73 -7.69 10.26
N ASP A 116 -4.48 -7.45 9.18
CA ASP A 116 -4.18 -6.41 8.21
C ASP A 116 -4.89 -5.07 8.49
N SER A 117 -5.68 -4.99 9.56
CA SER A 117 -6.31 -3.73 9.95
C SER A 117 -5.34 -2.84 10.71
N VAL A 118 -5.26 -1.57 10.33
CA VAL A 118 -4.61 -0.51 11.13
C VAL A 118 -5.54 -0.08 12.27
N ALA A 119 -6.86 -0.03 12.02
CA ALA A 119 -7.85 0.29 13.04
C ALA A 119 -7.94 -0.81 14.11
N GLY A 120 -8.28 -0.40 15.35
CA GLY A 120 -8.37 -1.29 16.50
C GLY A 120 -7.04 -1.59 17.19
N ARG A 121 -5.94 -0.96 16.76
CA ARG A 121 -4.62 -1.02 17.40
C ARG A 121 -4.46 0.12 18.42
N SER A 122 -3.47 -0.03 19.31
CA SER A 122 -3.09 1.09 20.19
C SER A 122 -2.45 2.23 19.37
N GLU A 123 -2.45 3.43 19.94
CA GLU A 123 -1.84 4.59 19.26
C GLU A 123 -0.35 4.38 19.04
N GLU A 124 0.36 3.75 19.98
CA GLU A 124 1.77 3.42 19.89
C GLU A 124 2.06 2.44 18.74
N GLU A 125 1.21 1.42 18.58
CA GLU A 125 1.35 0.46 17.47
C GLU A 125 1.14 1.14 16.12
N VAL A 126 0.12 2.01 16.00
CA VAL A 126 -0.15 2.75 14.77
C VAL A 126 0.99 3.72 14.47
N GLN A 127 1.49 4.45 15.48
CA GLN A 127 2.66 5.33 15.31
C GLN A 127 3.89 4.55 14.84
N ALA A 128 4.13 3.36 15.38
CA ALA A 128 5.25 2.50 14.97
C ALA A 128 5.13 2.05 13.52
N LEU A 129 3.92 1.71 13.05
CA LEU A 129 3.67 1.36 11.64
C LEU A 129 3.92 2.56 10.72
N ILE A 130 3.39 3.73 11.07
CA ILE A 130 3.60 4.97 10.30
C ILE A 130 5.09 5.33 10.27
N ALA A 131 5.77 5.29 11.42
CA ALA A 131 7.20 5.58 11.51
C ALA A 131 8.05 4.62 10.66
N ALA A 132 7.71 3.34 10.63
CA ALA A 132 8.37 2.36 9.78
C ALA A 132 8.19 2.68 8.29
N GLY A 133 6.99 3.06 7.87
CA GLY A 133 6.71 3.50 6.50
C GLY A 133 7.46 4.77 6.13
N LEU A 134 7.44 5.79 6.98
CA LEU A 134 8.20 7.03 6.77
C LEU A 134 9.71 6.78 6.69
N ALA A 135 10.24 5.86 7.50
CA ALA A 135 11.64 5.46 7.45
C ALA A 135 11.99 4.73 6.13
N ALA A 136 11.07 3.93 5.58
CA ALA A 136 11.25 3.32 4.25
C ALA A 136 11.34 4.41 3.16
N PHE A 137 10.43 5.38 3.15
CA PHE A 137 10.47 6.51 2.21
C PHE A 137 11.79 7.29 2.30
N ALA A 138 12.29 7.52 3.52
CA ALA A 138 13.58 8.20 3.71
C ALA A 138 14.76 7.37 3.15
N ARG A 139 14.78 6.04 3.35
CA ARG A 139 15.81 5.17 2.78
C ARG A 139 15.73 5.07 1.26
N TRP A 140 14.52 5.19 0.71
CA TRP A 140 14.30 5.22 -0.74
C TRP A 140 14.64 6.55 -1.39
N GLU A 141 14.94 7.58 -0.60
CA GLU A 141 15.23 8.94 -1.08
C GLU A 141 14.05 9.54 -1.87
N VAL A 142 12.82 9.19 -1.47
CA VAL A 142 11.59 9.81 -2.00
C VAL A 142 11.09 10.90 -1.06
N PRO A 143 10.36 11.91 -1.58
CA PRO A 143 9.83 12.99 -0.74
C PRO A 143 9.03 12.44 0.45
N ARG A 144 9.16 13.11 1.61
CA ARG A 144 8.37 12.75 2.78
C ARG A 144 6.89 12.86 2.44
N PRO A 145 6.08 11.80 2.64
CA PRO A 145 4.66 11.87 2.38
C PRO A 145 3.93 12.80 3.35
N VAL A 146 2.85 13.39 2.89
CA VAL A 146 1.93 14.23 3.68
C VAL A 146 0.56 13.57 3.82
N ALA A 147 0.32 12.48 3.11
CA ALA A 147 -0.94 11.73 3.13
C ALA A 147 -0.70 10.26 3.48
N LEU A 148 -1.70 9.68 4.15
CA LEU A 148 -1.77 8.25 4.44
C LEU A 148 -3.06 7.65 3.90
N ARG A 149 -2.95 6.47 3.30
CA ARG A 149 -4.06 5.55 3.06
C ARG A 149 -3.74 4.21 3.73
N THR A 150 -4.70 3.69 4.49
CA THR A 150 -4.58 2.38 5.15
C THR A 150 -5.19 1.29 4.29
N GLY A 151 -4.67 0.08 4.39
CA GLY A 151 -5.23 -1.09 3.73
C GLY A 151 -6.72 -1.29 4.07
N GLY A 152 -7.53 -1.62 3.06
CA GLY A 152 -8.98 -1.75 3.20
C GLY A 152 -9.70 -0.48 3.66
N LEU A 153 -9.04 0.68 3.67
CA LEU A 153 -9.53 1.96 4.20
C LEU A 153 -9.90 1.89 5.69
N HIS A 154 -9.37 0.90 6.42
CA HIS A 154 -9.66 0.73 7.85
C HIS A 154 -9.03 1.86 8.68
N VAL A 155 -9.85 2.65 9.32
CA VAL A 155 -9.44 3.83 10.09
C VAL A 155 -10.36 4.04 11.28
N ASP A 156 -9.80 4.54 12.39
CA ASP A 156 -10.49 4.99 13.59
C ASP A 156 -9.83 6.25 14.16
N LEU A 157 -10.32 6.74 15.29
CA LEU A 157 -9.77 7.95 15.92
C LEU A 157 -8.31 7.79 16.34
N THR A 158 -7.89 6.56 16.70
CA THR A 158 -6.51 6.26 17.08
C THR A 158 -5.57 6.45 15.90
N VAL A 159 -6.00 6.02 14.69
CA VAL A 159 -5.24 6.23 13.47
C VAL A 159 -5.06 7.71 13.15
N TYR A 160 -6.12 8.51 13.27
CA TYR A 160 -6.03 9.97 13.06
C TYR A 160 -5.13 10.66 14.09
N ALA A 161 -5.18 10.24 15.37
CA ALA A 161 -4.29 10.77 16.40
C ALA A 161 -2.82 10.45 16.09
N ALA A 162 -2.53 9.22 15.71
CA ALA A 162 -1.18 8.79 15.32
C ALA A 162 -0.67 9.54 14.08
N MET A 163 -1.51 9.73 13.05
CA MET A 163 -1.19 10.53 11.88
C MET A 163 -0.81 11.97 12.25
N HIS A 164 -1.61 12.60 13.10
CA HIS A 164 -1.36 13.96 13.58
C HIS A 164 0.01 14.06 14.26
N ARG A 165 0.32 13.13 15.20
CA ARG A 165 1.62 13.10 15.89
C ARG A 165 2.80 12.86 14.95
N GLN A 166 2.58 12.13 13.86
CA GLN A 166 3.60 11.87 12.84
C GLN A 166 3.67 12.95 11.76
N GLY A 167 2.87 14.02 11.86
CA GLY A 167 2.86 15.12 10.89
C GLY A 167 2.32 14.75 9.51
N LEU A 168 1.33 13.84 9.46
CA LEU A 168 0.60 13.48 8.25
C LEU A 168 -0.78 14.14 8.27
N PRO A 169 -0.96 15.31 7.63
CA PRO A 169 -2.20 16.09 7.73
C PRO A 169 -3.35 15.56 6.87
N VAL A 170 -3.10 14.67 5.91
CA VAL A 170 -4.11 14.21 4.96
C VAL A 170 -4.38 12.72 5.15
N ALA A 171 -5.65 12.35 5.36
CA ALA A 171 -6.12 10.98 5.37
C ALA A 171 -6.95 10.68 4.12
N SER A 172 -6.58 9.65 3.37
CA SER A 172 -7.31 9.20 2.18
C SER A 172 -8.06 7.88 2.45
N ASN A 173 -8.85 7.84 3.54
CA ASN A 173 -9.46 6.62 4.07
C ASN A 173 -10.98 6.62 4.03
N VAL A 174 -11.62 7.64 3.44
CA VAL A 174 -13.07 7.71 3.34
C VAL A 174 -13.50 7.29 1.95
N GLY A 175 -14.28 6.22 1.88
CA GLY A 175 -14.88 5.72 0.65
C GLY A 175 -16.40 5.63 0.77
N PHE A 176 -17.11 5.86 -0.31
CA PHE A 176 -18.53 5.54 -0.37
C PHE A 176 -18.68 4.04 -0.60
N ALA A 177 -19.09 3.30 0.44
CA ALA A 177 -19.43 1.89 0.29
C ALA A 177 -20.63 1.77 -0.67
N ARG A 178 -20.43 1.13 -1.81
CA ARG A 178 -21.59 0.55 -2.54
C ARG A 178 -22.15 -0.53 -1.62
N LYS A 179 -23.48 -0.49 -1.34
CA LYS A 179 -24.15 -1.63 -0.73
C LYS A 179 -23.76 -2.88 -1.55
N PRO A 180 -23.28 -3.95 -0.88
CA PRO A 180 -23.06 -5.19 -1.60
C PRO A 180 -24.37 -5.57 -2.29
N PRO A 181 -24.31 -6.15 -3.50
CA PRO A 181 -25.52 -6.69 -4.12
C PRO A 181 -26.18 -7.67 -3.13
N PRO A 182 -27.52 -7.75 -3.05
CA PRO A 182 -28.18 -8.72 -2.20
C PRO A 182 -27.62 -10.11 -2.55
N PRO A 183 -27.43 -11.01 -1.55
CA PRO A 183 -26.95 -12.34 -1.83
C PRO A 183 -27.86 -12.95 -2.90
N SER A 184 -27.26 -13.38 -4.02
CA SER A 184 -27.99 -14.09 -5.05
C SER A 184 -28.63 -15.30 -4.41
N SER A 185 -29.97 -15.31 -4.35
CA SER A 185 -30.72 -16.51 -4.03
C SER A 185 -30.45 -17.53 -5.13
N ILE A 186 -29.55 -18.46 -4.89
CA ILE A 186 -29.42 -19.71 -5.61
C ILE A 186 -30.01 -20.79 -4.72
#